data_c34f93268a30df0b29b43074e584358b
#
_entry.id   c34f93268a30df0b29b43074e584358b
#
_cell.length_a   1.000
_cell.length_b   1.000
_cell.length_c   1.000
_cell.angle_alpha   90.00
_cell.angle_beta   90.00
_cell.angle_gamma   90.00
#
_symmetry.space_group_name_H-M   'P 1'
#
loop_
_entity.id
_entity.type
_entity.pdbx_description
1 polymer ?
#
loop_
_entity_poly.entity_id
_entity_poly.type
_entity_poly.pdbx_seq_one_letter_code
_entity_poly.pdbx_strand_id
1 'polypeptide(L)'
;MQGFKLSGLVLGVLSVFIQPVIAAPVFVNGLSIAATTGDTFGTSVNGGRLGFFSDIYYDNSRNEWWGLSDRGPGGGTISYDTRVQRFTLDVNSTTGAIDNFKVAETVIFKNGTATLNGLAPSPSNTLGNAFDPEGFVVNPVNGHLLVSDEYGPSVYEFDRQGNQIKQFVTPANLIPRNAATNEPNFASDANNTAGKRTNRGFEGLAVSPDGKYSFAMLQSATLDEGAGNGVYNRIVKFDNATGEAVAQYAYKMEGSSQGRGISALVALSDQDFLVLERNNRGVGVDSDLANPNKKVFSFSLAGATDVTNIDLDSAGAKFVAVNKNTSALIDLAANTPFLGGRSPEKWEGLAIGPQLADGTYMLLAGTDNDYSITQNGTANQFEVYFNPATSQRISCDIGTFNSCTSIPAGGGLGSTPYTGSTDGFEAIPGILYAYKSTAGDFPMLVSAVPLPASLPLLLSGVALFGIASSRGRVR
;
A
#
# COMPACT_ATOMS: atom_id res chain seq x y z
N MET A 1 -9.29 73.76 -4.87
CA MET A 1 -9.72 72.49 -5.35
C MET A 1 -8.81 71.42 -4.71
N GLN A 2 -9.27 70.83 -3.64
CA GLN A 2 -8.52 69.76 -2.95
C GLN A 2 -9.00 68.36 -3.48
N GLY A 3 -8.05 67.61 -4.03
CA GLY A 3 -8.32 66.26 -4.53
C GLY A 3 -8.29 65.24 -3.40
N PHE A 4 -9.40 64.54 -3.20
CA PHE A 4 -9.50 63.38 -2.33
C PHE A 4 -8.85 62.17 -3.01
N LYS A 5 -7.81 61.60 -2.38
CA LYS A 5 -7.27 60.29 -2.75
C LYS A 5 -8.06 59.21 -2.00
N LEU A 6 -8.83 58.41 -2.72
CA LEU A 6 -9.40 57.16 -2.21
C LEU A 6 -8.30 56.07 -2.15
N SER A 7 -7.91 55.67 -0.93
CA SER A 7 -7.08 54.49 -0.71
C SER A 7 -7.97 53.26 -0.68
N GLY A 8 -7.89 52.40 -1.70
CA GLY A 8 -8.58 51.13 -1.73
C GLY A 8 -7.94 50.15 -0.74
N LEU A 9 -8.70 49.70 0.24
CA LEU A 9 -8.34 48.66 1.17
C LEU A 9 -8.59 47.30 0.47
N VAL A 10 -7.54 46.58 0.08
CA VAL A 10 -7.65 45.21 -0.42
C VAL A 10 -7.78 44.29 0.79
N LEU A 11 -8.98 43.83 1.10
CA LEU A 11 -9.20 42.74 2.05
C LEU A 11 -8.73 41.42 1.38
N GLY A 12 -7.56 40.93 1.79
CA GLY A 12 -7.12 39.58 1.48
C GLY A 12 -7.98 38.56 2.26
N VAL A 13 -8.81 37.80 1.54
CA VAL A 13 -9.52 36.65 2.13
C VAL A 13 -8.49 35.57 2.36
N LEU A 14 -8.07 35.36 3.61
CA LEU A 14 -7.32 34.18 4.02
C LEU A 14 -8.29 32.99 4.01
N SER A 15 -8.24 32.17 2.98
CA SER A 15 -8.95 30.89 2.94
C SER A 15 -8.26 29.95 3.94
N VAL A 16 -8.79 29.82 5.12
CA VAL A 16 -8.39 28.76 6.07
C VAL A 16 -9.01 27.47 5.58
N PHE A 17 -8.20 26.61 4.98
CA PHE A 17 -8.59 25.25 4.66
C PHE A 17 -8.69 24.47 5.98
N ILE A 18 -9.90 24.27 6.46
CA ILE A 18 -10.18 23.40 7.60
C ILE A 18 -10.15 21.96 7.07
N GLN A 19 -9.12 21.19 7.43
CA GLN A 19 -9.15 19.74 7.18
C GLN A 19 -10.26 19.10 8.00
N PRO A 20 -11.00 18.13 7.44
CA PRO A 20 -11.87 17.30 8.25
C PRO A 20 -11.02 16.58 9.30
N VAL A 21 -11.36 16.77 10.56
CA VAL A 21 -10.73 16.04 11.67
C VAL A 21 -11.31 14.63 11.62
N ILE A 22 -10.54 13.68 11.07
CA ILE A 22 -10.87 12.25 11.15
C ILE A 22 -10.59 11.82 12.59
N ALA A 23 -11.59 11.28 13.28
CA ALA A 23 -11.38 10.74 14.62
C ALA A 23 -10.63 9.38 14.54
N ALA A 24 -9.89 9.05 15.59
CA ALA A 24 -9.13 7.80 15.62
C ALA A 24 -10.07 6.57 15.56
N PRO A 25 -9.92 5.66 14.58
CA PRO A 25 -10.66 4.41 14.53
C PRO A 25 -10.37 3.54 15.76
N VAL A 26 -11.38 2.79 16.19
CA VAL A 26 -11.29 1.92 17.37
C VAL A 26 -10.91 0.51 16.93
N PHE A 27 -9.91 -0.09 17.57
CA PHE A 27 -9.56 -1.50 17.36
C PHE A 27 -10.73 -2.40 17.74
N VAL A 28 -11.11 -3.33 16.88
CA VAL A 28 -12.22 -4.26 17.08
C VAL A 28 -11.72 -5.64 17.46
N ASN A 29 -11.02 -6.29 16.55
CA ASN A 29 -10.37 -7.60 16.78
C ASN A 29 -9.28 -7.84 15.73
N GLY A 30 -8.62 -8.98 15.83
CA GLY A 30 -7.66 -9.44 14.83
C GLY A 30 -7.81 -10.93 14.53
N LEU A 31 -7.18 -11.36 13.44
CA LEU A 31 -7.00 -12.76 13.07
C LEU A 31 -5.51 -13.05 12.93
N SER A 32 -5.09 -14.21 13.44
CA SER A 32 -3.80 -14.82 13.15
C SER A 32 -4.04 -15.97 12.16
N ILE A 33 -3.40 -15.91 11.01
CA ILE A 33 -3.57 -16.86 9.91
C ILE A 33 -2.28 -17.66 9.81
N ALA A 34 -2.38 -18.98 9.90
CA ALA A 34 -1.20 -19.84 9.92
C ALA A 34 -0.30 -19.62 8.68
N ALA A 35 1.02 -19.53 8.89
CA ALA A 35 2.00 -19.39 7.81
C ALA A 35 1.98 -20.55 6.80
N THR A 36 1.41 -21.69 7.18
CA THR A 36 1.22 -22.87 6.33
C THR A 36 -0.03 -22.81 5.44
N THR A 37 -0.83 -21.73 5.54
CA THR A 37 -1.99 -21.53 4.66
C THR A 37 -1.53 -21.52 3.21
N GLY A 38 -2.16 -22.36 2.37
CA GLY A 38 -1.84 -22.47 0.94
C GLY A 38 -2.62 -21.48 0.09
N ASP A 39 -2.05 -21.12 -1.06
CA ASP A 39 -2.78 -20.48 -2.15
C ASP A 39 -3.54 -21.54 -2.99
N THR A 40 -4.31 -21.08 -3.99
CA THR A 40 -5.07 -21.98 -4.87
C THR A 40 -4.31 -22.36 -6.15
N PHE A 41 -3.14 -21.77 -6.39
CA PHE A 41 -2.32 -22.07 -7.57
C PHE A 41 -1.51 -23.36 -7.41
N GLY A 42 -1.09 -23.68 -6.18
CA GLY A 42 -0.49 -24.96 -5.85
C GLY A 42 0.92 -25.14 -6.41
N THR A 43 1.77 -24.11 -6.41
CA THR A 43 3.15 -24.25 -6.87
C THR A 43 4.00 -25.06 -5.91
N SER A 44 5.08 -25.68 -6.44
CA SER A 44 6.09 -26.35 -5.61
C SER A 44 7.00 -25.39 -4.85
N VAL A 45 7.08 -24.10 -5.24
CA VAL A 45 7.87 -23.11 -4.57
C VAL A 45 7.25 -22.81 -3.20
N ASN A 46 8.06 -22.90 -2.15
CA ASN A 46 7.64 -22.73 -0.78
C ASN A 46 6.41 -23.58 -0.37
N GLY A 47 6.24 -24.76 -0.98
CA GLY A 47 5.13 -25.66 -0.71
C GLY A 47 3.74 -25.12 -1.08
N GLY A 48 3.64 -24.11 -1.93
CA GLY A 48 2.39 -23.46 -2.30
C GLY A 48 1.80 -22.58 -1.19
N ARG A 49 2.61 -22.16 -0.22
CA ARG A 49 2.17 -21.28 0.86
C ARG A 49 1.75 -19.92 0.33
N LEU A 50 0.76 -19.36 0.97
CA LEU A 50 0.31 -17.99 0.74
C LEU A 50 1.38 -17.00 1.18
N GLY A 51 1.79 -16.08 0.30
CA GLY A 51 2.45 -14.84 0.69
C GLY A 51 1.41 -13.92 1.31
N PHE A 52 1.57 -13.57 2.58
CA PHE A 52 0.73 -12.59 3.22
C PHE A 52 1.13 -11.19 2.75
N PHE A 53 0.32 -10.23 3.01
CA PHE A 53 -0.08 -9.20 2.09
C PHE A 53 0.81 -7.98 2.17
N SER A 54 1.55 -7.71 1.09
CA SER A 54 2.19 -6.40 0.83
C SER A 54 1.15 -5.31 0.62
N ASP A 55 -0.06 -5.65 0.12
CA ASP A 55 -1.20 -4.74 0.16
C ASP A 55 -2.53 -5.49 0.25
N ILE A 56 -3.56 -4.80 0.72
CA ILE A 56 -4.93 -5.29 0.83
C ILE A 56 -5.88 -4.25 0.21
N TYR A 57 -6.85 -4.74 -0.56
CA TYR A 57 -7.88 -3.89 -1.14
C TYR A 57 -9.27 -4.50 -1.00
N TYR A 58 -10.27 -3.66 -0.72
CA TYR A 58 -11.67 -4.04 -0.77
C TYR A 58 -12.38 -3.36 -1.94
N ASP A 59 -12.82 -4.15 -2.90
CA ASP A 59 -13.67 -3.69 -4.00
C ASP A 59 -15.12 -3.60 -3.53
N ASN A 60 -15.53 -2.42 -3.09
CA ASN A 60 -16.88 -2.17 -2.60
C ASN A 60 -17.95 -2.42 -3.68
N SER A 61 -17.62 -2.23 -4.96
CA SER A 61 -18.57 -2.41 -6.07
C SER A 61 -18.94 -3.88 -6.30
N ARG A 62 -18.03 -4.80 -5.92
CA ARG A 62 -18.18 -6.24 -6.12
C ARG A 62 -18.22 -7.04 -4.81
N ASN A 63 -18.03 -6.34 -3.68
CA ASN A 63 -17.92 -6.96 -2.34
C ASN A 63 -16.83 -8.05 -2.33
N GLU A 64 -15.63 -7.70 -2.78
CA GLU A 64 -14.50 -8.61 -2.90
C GLU A 64 -13.27 -8.09 -2.15
N TRP A 65 -12.63 -8.99 -1.40
CA TRP A 65 -11.34 -8.74 -0.78
C TRP A 65 -10.22 -9.27 -1.65
N TRP A 66 -9.16 -8.48 -1.75
CA TRP A 66 -7.95 -8.79 -2.47
C TRP A 66 -6.74 -8.59 -1.57
N GLY A 67 -5.72 -9.45 -1.71
CA GLY A 67 -4.45 -9.34 -1.01
C GLY A 67 -3.31 -9.65 -1.97
N LEU A 68 -2.37 -8.72 -2.06
CA LEU A 68 -1.21 -8.83 -2.93
C LEU A 68 -0.08 -9.57 -2.21
N SER A 69 0.60 -10.46 -2.92
CA SER A 69 1.91 -11.00 -2.48
C SER A 69 3.01 -10.29 -3.24
N ASP A 70 4.13 -10.03 -2.57
CA ASP A 70 5.34 -9.44 -3.17
C ASP A 70 6.02 -10.34 -4.20
N ARG A 71 7.32 -10.08 -4.47
CA ARG A 71 8.18 -10.89 -5.37
C ARG A 71 8.33 -12.35 -4.95
N GLY A 72 7.82 -12.74 -3.79
CA GLY A 72 7.86 -14.11 -3.32
C GLY A 72 9.07 -14.45 -2.43
N PRO A 73 9.14 -15.70 -1.95
CA PRO A 73 10.19 -16.12 -1.04
C PRO A 73 11.56 -16.05 -1.73
N GLY A 74 12.58 -15.56 -1.01
CA GLY A 74 13.96 -15.52 -1.51
C GLY A 74 14.44 -14.15 -1.98
N GLY A 75 13.67 -13.08 -1.79
CA GLY A 75 14.13 -11.70 -1.99
C GLY A 75 14.68 -11.39 -3.39
N GLY A 76 14.04 -11.90 -4.41
CA GLY A 76 14.47 -11.70 -5.80
C GLY A 76 15.54 -12.67 -6.30
N THR A 77 15.85 -13.75 -5.56
CA THR A 77 16.84 -14.77 -5.96
C THR A 77 16.19 -16.05 -6.49
N ILE A 78 14.89 -16.22 -6.30
CA ILE A 78 14.13 -17.40 -6.71
C ILE A 78 13.06 -16.98 -7.72
N SER A 79 12.88 -17.81 -8.77
CA SER A 79 11.78 -17.61 -9.70
C SER A 79 10.46 -17.93 -9.00
N TYR A 80 9.61 -16.93 -8.87
CA TYR A 80 8.28 -17.03 -8.27
C TYR A 80 7.29 -16.27 -9.14
N ASP A 81 6.25 -16.94 -9.62
CA ASP A 81 5.20 -16.30 -10.41
C ASP A 81 4.42 -15.34 -9.52
N THR A 82 4.58 -14.05 -9.75
CA THR A 82 3.95 -13.01 -8.94
C THR A 82 2.42 -13.03 -9.10
N ARG A 83 1.72 -12.72 -8.01
CA ARG A 83 0.29 -13.02 -7.92
C ARG A 83 -0.46 -12.14 -6.94
N VAL A 84 -1.77 -12.11 -7.10
CA VAL A 84 -2.71 -11.55 -6.14
C VAL A 84 -3.73 -12.60 -5.74
N GLN A 85 -4.20 -12.52 -4.50
CA GLN A 85 -5.18 -13.43 -3.93
C GLN A 85 -6.53 -12.72 -3.84
N ARG A 86 -7.60 -13.36 -4.30
CA ARG A 86 -8.95 -13.02 -3.86
C ARG A 86 -9.30 -13.89 -2.67
N PHE A 87 -9.73 -13.27 -1.57
CA PHE A 87 -10.08 -14.00 -0.36
C PHE A 87 -11.47 -13.62 0.15
N THR A 88 -12.03 -14.44 1.01
CA THR A 88 -13.25 -14.15 1.76
C THR A 88 -12.91 -13.90 3.22
N LEU A 89 -13.66 -12.99 3.82
CA LEU A 89 -13.56 -12.60 5.20
C LEU A 89 -14.98 -12.31 5.70
N ASP A 90 -15.41 -12.97 6.77
CA ASP A 90 -16.68 -12.65 7.41
C ASP A 90 -16.51 -11.34 8.18
N VAL A 91 -17.35 -10.35 7.90
CA VAL A 91 -17.37 -9.06 8.58
C VAL A 91 -18.71 -8.90 9.28
N ASN A 92 -18.69 -8.75 10.60
CA ASN A 92 -19.91 -8.43 11.35
C ASN A 92 -20.39 -7.02 11.00
N SER A 93 -21.54 -6.90 10.38
CA SER A 93 -22.09 -5.64 9.86
C SER A 93 -22.39 -4.58 10.94
N THR A 94 -22.42 -4.95 12.21
CA THR A 94 -22.67 -4.02 13.33
C THR A 94 -21.37 -3.57 14.00
N THR A 95 -20.45 -4.51 14.24
CA THR A 95 -19.25 -4.26 15.03
C THR A 95 -18.00 -4.03 14.17
N GLY A 96 -17.99 -4.52 12.93
CA GLY A 96 -16.79 -4.57 12.08
C GLY A 96 -15.82 -5.69 12.45
N ALA A 97 -16.19 -6.61 13.36
CA ALA A 97 -15.34 -7.76 13.70
C ALA A 97 -15.18 -8.71 12.52
N ILE A 98 -13.99 -9.25 12.38
CA ILE A 98 -13.58 -10.15 11.29
C ILE A 98 -13.42 -11.58 11.78
N ASP A 99 -13.73 -12.55 10.89
CA ASP A 99 -13.53 -13.98 11.12
C ASP A 99 -13.46 -14.73 9.78
N ASN A 100 -13.19 -16.05 9.82
CA ASN A 100 -13.32 -16.99 8.70
C ASN A 100 -12.57 -16.59 7.41
N PHE A 101 -11.29 -16.20 7.54
CA PHE A 101 -10.43 -15.96 6.37
C PHE A 101 -10.28 -17.22 5.51
N LYS A 102 -10.49 -17.10 4.19
CA LYS A 102 -10.24 -18.17 3.21
C LYS A 102 -9.76 -17.61 1.88
N VAL A 103 -8.70 -18.19 1.32
CA VAL A 103 -8.30 -17.92 -0.06
C VAL A 103 -9.36 -18.48 -1.01
N ALA A 104 -9.91 -17.66 -1.87
CA ALA A 104 -10.93 -18.03 -2.85
C ALA A 104 -10.32 -18.28 -4.23
N GLU A 105 -9.30 -17.51 -4.60
CA GLU A 105 -8.69 -17.57 -5.93
C GLU A 105 -7.28 -16.97 -5.89
N THR A 106 -6.37 -17.54 -6.67
CA THR A 106 -5.03 -17.01 -6.93
C THR A 106 -4.94 -16.58 -8.40
N VAL A 107 -4.63 -15.32 -8.66
CA VAL A 107 -4.48 -14.75 -10.00
C VAL A 107 -3.00 -14.47 -10.26
N ILE A 108 -2.43 -15.10 -11.28
CA ILE A 108 -1.02 -14.94 -11.69
C ILE A 108 -0.90 -13.79 -12.68
N PHE A 109 0.06 -12.90 -12.46
CA PHE A 109 0.35 -11.79 -13.38
C PHE A 109 1.15 -12.27 -14.59
N LYS A 110 0.74 -11.82 -15.81
CA LYS A 110 1.28 -12.28 -17.08
C LYS A 110 1.46 -11.11 -18.05
N ASN A 111 2.53 -11.19 -18.82
CA ASN A 111 2.75 -10.35 -20.01
C ASN A 111 2.70 -11.24 -21.25
N GLY A 112 1.60 -11.21 -21.98
CA GLY A 112 1.31 -12.16 -23.04
C GLY A 112 1.25 -13.60 -22.54
N THR A 113 2.11 -14.47 -23.01
CA THR A 113 2.21 -15.88 -22.59
C THR A 113 3.20 -16.12 -21.45
N ALA A 114 4.02 -15.12 -21.09
CA ALA A 114 5.00 -15.23 -20.03
C ALA A 114 4.41 -14.77 -18.70
N THR A 115 4.74 -15.47 -17.60
CA THR A 115 4.44 -15.01 -16.26
C THR A 115 5.43 -13.89 -15.86
N LEU A 116 4.95 -12.90 -15.11
CA LEU A 116 5.83 -11.99 -14.39
C LEU A 116 6.38 -12.73 -13.17
N ASN A 117 7.62 -12.46 -12.81
CA ASN A 117 8.28 -13.20 -11.74
C ASN A 117 9.10 -12.30 -10.82
N GLY A 118 9.27 -12.77 -9.59
CA GLY A 118 9.95 -12.03 -8.53
C GLY A 118 11.47 -11.97 -8.63
N LEU A 119 12.10 -12.53 -9.67
CA LEU A 119 13.56 -12.43 -9.84
C LEU A 119 13.99 -10.98 -10.02
N ALA A 120 15.07 -10.60 -9.36
CA ALA A 120 15.69 -9.30 -9.58
C ALA A 120 16.06 -9.08 -11.07
N PRO A 121 15.92 -7.85 -11.59
CA PRO A 121 16.21 -7.55 -12.99
C PRO A 121 17.59 -8.00 -13.45
N SER A 122 17.65 -8.81 -14.52
CA SER A 122 18.89 -9.29 -15.11
C SER A 122 18.75 -9.39 -16.64
N PRO A 123 19.48 -8.55 -17.41
CA PRO A 123 20.46 -7.56 -16.98
C PRO A 123 19.80 -6.40 -16.18
N SER A 124 20.58 -5.74 -15.32
CA SER A 124 20.06 -4.74 -14.35
C SER A 124 19.48 -3.47 -14.98
N ASN A 125 19.71 -3.24 -16.27
CA ASN A 125 19.23 -2.06 -17.00
C ASN A 125 17.85 -2.27 -17.68
N THR A 126 17.28 -3.46 -17.58
CA THR A 126 15.95 -3.77 -18.12
C THR A 126 15.13 -4.55 -17.10
N LEU A 127 13.84 -4.26 -17.02
CA LEU A 127 12.92 -4.99 -16.12
C LEU A 127 12.56 -6.37 -16.70
N GLY A 128 12.33 -6.47 -18.01
CA GLY A 128 11.88 -7.71 -18.63
C GLY A 128 10.59 -8.22 -18.01
N ASN A 129 10.61 -9.45 -17.46
CA ASN A 129 9.51 -10.02 -16.68
C ASN A 129 9.76 -9.95 -15.17
N ALA A 130 10.80 -9.26 -14.71
CA ALA A 130 11.02 -9.00 -13.29
C ALA A 130 9.91 -8.08 -12.74
N PHE A 131 9.29 -8.46 -11.67
CA PHE A 131 8.16 -7.75 -11.07
C PHE A 131 8.15 -7.94 -9.57
N ASP A 132 8.15 -6.84 -8.84
CA ASP A 132 8.07 -6.78 -7.39
C ASP A 132 6.81 -6.02 -6.98
N PRO A 133 5.65 -6.69 -6.97
CA PRO A 133 4.37 -6.04 -6.73
C PRO A 133 4.22 -5.67 -5.25
N GLU A 134 3.93 -4.39 -4.95
CA GLU A 134 3.83 -3.88 -3.57
C GLU A 134 2.51 -3.18 -3.26
N GLY A 135 1.94 -2.39 -4.18
CA GLY A 135 0.64 -1.76 -3.99
C GLY A 135 -0.39 -2.30 -4.97
N PHE A 136 -1.65 -2.38 -4.52
CA PHE A 136 -2.73 -3.00 -5.28
C PHE A 136 -4.05 -2.26 -5.11
N VAL A 137 -4.73 -1.97 -6.23
CA VAL A 137 -6.11 -1.48 -6.22
C VAL A 137 -6.91 -2.06 -7.39
N VAL A 138 -8.22 -2.09 -7.26
CA VAL A 138 -9.13 -2.39 -8.38
C VAL A 138 -9.74 -1.08 -8.86
N ASN A 139 -9.61 -0.78 -10.16
CA ASN A 139 -10.24 0.39 -10.73
C ASN A 139 -11.78 0.25 -10.66
N PRO A 140 -12.49 1.14 -9.96
CA PRO A 140 -13.92 0.98 -9.71
C PRO A 140 -14.78 1.08 -10.97
N VAL A 141 -14.25 1.67 -12.06
CA VAL A 141 -14.98 1.88 -13.31
C VAL A 141 -14.97 0.63 -14.19
N ASN A 142 -13.79 0.06 -14.44
CA ASN A 142 -13.62 -1.07 -15.37
C ASN A 142 -13.34 -2.41 -14.69
N GLY A 143 -13.00 -2.40 -13.41
CA GLY A 143 -12.65 -3.59 -12.64
C GLY A 143 -11.25 -4.14 -12.91
N HIS A 144 -10.42 -3.42 -13.65
CA HIS A 144 -9.04 -3.80 -13.89
C HIS A 144 -8.20 -3.68 -12.63
N LEU A 145 -7.20 -4.53 -12.54
CA LEU A 145 -6.26 -4.56 -11.44
C LEU A 145 -5.11 -3.60 -11.74
N LEU A 146 -4.85 -2.67 -10.84
CA LEU A 146 -3.69 -1.78 -10.92
C LEU A 146 -2.72 -2.21 -9.84
N VAL A 147 -1.46 -2.40 -10.22
CA VAL A 147 -0.40 -2.93 -9.33
C VAL A 147 0.85 -2.09 -9.48
N SER A 148 1.39 -1.61 -8.37
CA SER A 148 2.68 -0.92 -8.37
C SER A 148 3.84 -1.89 -8.32
N ASP A 149 5.00 -1.45 -8.84
CA ASP A 149 6.23 -2.23 -8.94
C ASP A 149 7.36 -1.55 -8.18
N GLU A 150 8.03 -2.29 -7.31
CA GLU A 150 9.17 -1.80 -6.57
C GLU A 150 10.48 -1.86 -7.38
N TYR A 151 10.64 -2.83 -8.28
CA TYR A 151 11.83 -2.89 -9.13
C TYR A 151 11.94 -1.72 -10.09
N GLY A 152 10.86 -1.45 -10.85
CA GLY A 152 10.82 -0.31 -11.74
C GLY A 152 9.69 0.61 -11.37
N PRO A 153 9.88 1.72 -10.65
CA PRO A 153 8.81 2.47 -10.00
C PRO A 153 7.71 2.88 -11.01
N SER A 154 6.86 1.93 -11.35
CA SER A 154 5.81 1.99 -12.35
C SER A 154 4.52 1.39 -11.82
N VAL A 155 3.42 1.59 -12.54
CA VAL A 155 2.13 0.96 -12.29
C VAL A 155 1.76 0.14 -13.51
N TYR A 156 1.29 -1.08 -13.28
CA TYR A 156 0.82 -1.97 -14.33
C TYR A 156 -0.69 -2.13 -14.22
N GLU A 157 -1.37 -2.15 -15.34
CA GLU A 157 -2.79 -2.46 -15.45
C GLU A 157 -2.97 -3.87 -16.01
N PHE A 158 -3.74 -4.69 -15.31
CA PHE A 158 -4.08 -6.05 -15.71
C PHE A 158 -5.59 -6.21 -15.82
N ASP A 159 -6.03 -7.16 -16.65
CA ASP A 159 -7.39 -7.65 -16.55
C ASP A 159 -7.59 -8.50 -15.27
N ARG A 160 -8.81 -8.91 -15.00
CA ARG A 160 -9.13 -9.72 -13.80
C ARG A 160 -8.53 -11.13 -13.82
N GLN A 161 -8.02 -11.59 -14.95
CA GLN A 161 -7.32 -12.85 -15.13
C GLN A 161 -5.79 -12.71 -15.02
N GLY A 162 -5.30 -11.50 -14.71
CA GLY A 162 -3.89 -11.20 -14.53
C GLY A 162 -3.13 -10.95 -15.84
N ASN A 163 -3.80 -10.79 -16.98
CA ASN A 163 -3.13 -10.46 -18.23
C ASN A 163 -2.83 -8.96 -18.29
N GLN A 164 -1.59 -8.59 -18.52
CA GLN A 164 -1.17 -7.20 -18.62
C GLN A 164 -1.85 -6.50 -19.83
N ILE A 165 -2.49 -5.39 -19.54
CA ILE A 165 -3.13 -4.52 -20.54
C ILE A 165 -2.18 -3.37 -20.88
N LYS A 166 -1.59 -2.74 -19.86
CA LYS A 166 -0.78 -1.54 -20.01
C LYS A 166 0.27 -1.43 -18.87
N GLN A 167 1.39 -0.81 -19.15
CA GLN A 167 2.32 -0.29 -18.17
C GLN A 167 2.28 1.22 -18.22
N PHE A 168 2.18 1.88 -17.08
CA PHE A 168 2.20 3.34 -16.99
C PHE A 168 3.63 3.87 -17.19
N VAL A 169 3.72 5.10 -17.66
CA VAL A 169 5.00 5.72 -17.94
C VAL A 169 5.68 6.16 -16.64
N THR A 170 6.80 5.52 -16.32
CA THR A 170 7.60 5.90 -15.15
C THR A 170 8.18 7.31 -15.34
N PRO A 171 7.97 8.25 -14.41
CA PRO A 171 8.63 9.56 -14.45
C PRO A 171 10.15 9.44 -14.48
N ALA A 172 10.78 10.17 -15.40
CA ALA A 172 12.22 10.05 -15.68
C ALA A 172 13.11 10.31 -14.45
N ASN A 173 12.66 11.19 -13.53
CA ASN A 173 13.36 11.51 -12.29
C ASN A 173 13.31 10.38 -11.24
N LEU A 174 12.47 9.35 -11.43
CA LEU A 174 12.37 8.22 -10.52
C LEU A 174 13.16 6.99 -11.02
N ILE A 175 13.58 6.97 -12.28
CA ILE A 175 14.35 5.86 -12.83
C ILE A 175 15.75 5.86 -12.22
N PRO A 176 16.17 4.77 -11.53
CA PRO A 176 17.50 4.68 -10.94
C PRO A 176 18.57 4.64 -12.05
N ARG A 177 19.58 5.51 -11.94
CA ARG A 177 20.58 5.68 -12.99
C ARG A 177 21.99 5.55 -12.47
N ASN A 178 22.81 4.78 -13.20
CA ASN A 178 24.24 4.65 -12.97
C ASN A 178 24.96 5.97 -13.29
N ALA A 179 25.79 6.46 -12.38
CA ALA A 179 26.51 7.72 -12.51
C ALA A 179 27.48 7.79 -13.70
N ALA A 180 28.10 6.65 -14.05
CA ALA A 180 29.14 6.62 -15.11
C ALA A 180 28.53 6.49 -16.51
N THR A 181 27.43 5.73 -16.65
CA THR A 181 26.84 5.39 -17.95
C THR A 181 25.53 6.11 -18.23
N ASN A 182 24.90 6.65 -17.21
CA ASN A 182 23.53 7.19 -17.23
C ASN A 182 22.45 6.16 -17.64
N GLU A 183 22.82 4.88 -17.74
CA GLU A 183 21.88 3.80 -18.02
C GLU A 183 21.07 3.47 -16.77
N PRO A 184 19.82 2.99 -16.90
CA PRO A 184 19.07 2.47 -15.78
C PRO A 184 19.84 1.35 -15.06
N ASN A 185 19.65 1.25 -13.73
CA ASN A 185 20.14 0.11 -12.96
C ASN A 185 19.13 -0.20 -11.86
N PHE A 186 18.23 -1.12 -12.13
CA PHE A 186 17.09 -1.46 -11.27
C PHE A 186 17.44 -2.44 -10.14
N ALA A 187 18.55 -3.16 -10.26
CA ALA A 187 18.89 -4.28 -9.37
C ALA A 187 19.81 -3.91 -8.20
N SER A 188 20.39 -2.72 -8.19
CA SER A 188 21.36 -2.32 -7.15
C SER A 188 21.50 -0.80 -7.05
N ASP A 189 21.71 -0.29 -5.83
CA ASP A 189 22.11 1.11 -5.61
C ASP A 189 23.58 1.36 -5.95
N ALA A 190 24.37 0.32 -6.18
CA ALA A 190 25.80 0.45 -6.49
C ALA A 190 25.99 1.29 -7.74
N ASN A 191 26.75 2.39 -7.59
CA ASN A 191 27.02 3.39 -8.62
C ASN A 191 25.79 4.17 -9.12
N ASN A 192 24.62 4.04 -8.50
CA ASN A 192 23.48 4.90 -8.78
C ASN A 192 23.61 6.22 -8.01
N THR A 193 23.21 7.32 -8.64
CA THR A 193 23.22 8.67 -8.02
C THR A 193 21.88 9.38 -8.09
N ALA A 194 20.90 8.82 -8.78
CA ALA A 194 19.59 9.42 -8.95
C ALA A 194 18.50 8.34 -9.01
N GLY A 195 17.28 8.76 -8.83
CA GLY A 195 16.09 7.94 -8.90
C GLY A 195 15.83 7.13 -7.63
N LYS A 196 14.92 6.17 -7.71
CA LYS A 196 14.53 5.35 -6.57
C LYS A 196 15.71 4.53 -6.03
N ARG A 197 15.69 4.20 -4.76
CA ARG A 197 16.63 3.22 -4.17
C ARG A 197 16.21 1.79 -4.52
N THR A 198 17.20 0.88 -4.56
CA THR A 198 16.93 -0.56 -4.66
C THR A 198 16.02 -1.00 -3.51
N ASN A 199 15.01 -1.81 -3.81
CA ASN A 199 13.99 -2.26 -2.87
C ASN A 199 13.29 -1.10 -2.13
N ARG A 200 13.02 0.01 -2.85
CA ARG A 200 12.30 1.20 -2.38
C ARG A 200 11.64 1.94 -3.53
N GLY A 201 10.98 1.19 -4.41
CA GLY A 201 10.18 1.73 -5.51
C GLY A 201 8.80 2.18 -5.07
N PHE A 202 7.78 1.96 -5.90
CA PHE A 202 6.41 2.26 -5.52
C PHE A 202 5.84 1.18 -4.60
N GLU A 203 5.62 1.57 -3.36
CA GLU A 203 5.09 0.73 -2.30
C GLU A 203 3.57 0.95 -2.16
N GLY A 204 3.15 2.17 -1.85
CA GLY A 204 1.75 2.49 -1.70
C GLY A 204 1.06 2.82 -3.03
N LEU A 205 -0.12 2.27 -3.26
CA LEU A 205 -0.96 2.56 -4.43
C LEU A 205 -2.39 2.85 -4.01
N ALA A 206 -2.96 3.93 -4.56
CA ALA A 206 -4.36 4.27 -4.37
C ALA A 206 -5.03 4.65 -5.70
N VAL A 207 -6.34 4.49 -5.78
CA VAL A 207 -7.14 4.93 -6.94
C VAL A 207 -8.21 5.90 -6.47
N SER A 208 -8.46 6.97 -7.24
CA SER A 208 -9.54 7.91 -6.95
C SER A 208 -10.89 7.20 -6.99
N PRO A 209 -11.90 7.61 -6.19
CA PRO A 209 -13.21 6.98 -6.18
C PRO A 209 -13.94 6.96 -7.54
N ASP A 210 -13.62 7.90 -8.43
CA ASP A 210 -14.12 7.95 -9.80
C ASP A 210 -13.30 7.10 -10.80
N GLY A 211 -12.23 6.45 -10.35
CA GLY A 211 -11.35 5.60 -11.16
C GLY A 211 -10.48 6.34 -12.18
N LYS A 212 -10.50 7.68 -12.17
CA LYS A 212 -9.81 8.48 -13.18
C LYS A 212 -8.30 8.58 -12.92
N TYR A 213 -7.90 8.67 -11.67
CA TYR A 213 -6.50 8.84 -11.27
C TYR A 213 -6.03 7.72 -10.36
N SER A 214 -4.76 7.34 -10.52
CA SER A 214 -4.03 6.55 -9.54
C SER A 214 -2.95 7.39 -8.91
N PHE A 215 -2.60 7.06 -7.66
CA PHE A 215 -1.56 7.70 -6.88
C PHE A 215 -0.61 6.64 -6.40
N ALA A 216 0.64 6.70 -6.84
CA ALA A 216 1.69 5.78 -6.42
C ALA A 216 2.72 6.53 -5.56
N MET A 217 3.13 5.93 -4.46
CA MET A 217 4.04 6.53 -3.50
C MET A 217 5.28 5.67 -3.33
N LEU A 218 6.46 6.27 -3.46
CA LEU A 218 7.73 5.56 -3.20
C LEU A 218 7.79 5.12 -1.73
N GLN A 219 8.55 4.07 -1.45
CA GLN A 219 8.82 3.67 -0.06
C GLN A 219 9.66 4.71 0.70
N SER A 220 10.62 5.37 0.02
CA SER A 220 11.49 6.38 0.62
C SER A 220 11.92 7.46 -0.39
N ALA A 221 12.68 8.46 0.08
CA ALA A 221 13.30 9.46 -0.78
C ALA A 221 14.20 8.83 -1.84
N THR A 222 14.36 9.51 -2.97
CA THR A 222 15.27 9.11 -4.06
C THR A 222 16.74 9.31 -3.69
N LEU A 223 17.65 8.71 -4.45
CA LEU A 223 19.10 8.78 -4.20
C LEU A 223 19.67 10.20 -4.33
N ASP A 224 19.12 11.00 -5.24
CA ASP A 224 19.46 12.40 -5.44
C ASP A 224 18.82 13.33 -4.41
N GLU A 225 17.93 12.83 -3.54
CA GLU A 225 17.27 13.59 -2.49
C GLU A 225 17.71 13.08 -1.11
N GLY A 226 18.78 13.66 -0.55
CA GLY A 226 19.37 13.27 0.73
C GLY A 226 20.03 11.89 0.73
N ALA A 227 20.60 11.47 -0.41
CA ALA A 227 21.20 10.14 -0.60
C ALA A 227 20.25 8.99 -0.20
N GLY A 228 18.96 9.13 -0.54
CA GLY A 228 17.90 8.18 -0.18
C GLY A 228 17.48 8.21 1.29
N ASN A 229 17.99 9.17 2.08
CA ASN A 229 17.62 9.39 3.48
C ASN A 229 16.94 10.76 3.68
N GLY A 230 16.50 11.41 2.60
CA GLY A 230 15.73 12.64 2.65
C GLY A 230 14.46 12.51 3.48
N VAL A 231 13.94 13.64 3.97
CA VAL A 231 12.71 13.65 4.78
C VAL A 231 11.45 13.67 3.92
N TYR A 232 11.59 14.02 2.65
CA TYR A 232 10.48 14.07 1.71
C TYR A 232 10.47 12.84 0.82
N ASN A 233 9.29 12.30 0.62
CA ASN A 233 8.99 11.23 -0.30
C ASN A 233 8.10 11.77 -1.43
N ARG A 234 8.03 11.06 -2.57
CA ARG A 234 7.24 11.47 -3.73
C ARG A 234 5.99 10.64 -3.88
N ILE A 235 4.88 11.33 -4.12
CA ILE A 235 3.61 10.77 -4.58
C ILE A 235 3.46 11.16 -6.04
N VAL A 236 3.25 10.19 -6.92
CA VAL A 236 2.98 10.43 -8.35
C VAL A 236 1.51 10.24 -8.62
N LYS A 237 0.88 11.23 -9.24
CA LYS A 237 -0.49 11.14 -9.74
C LYS A 237 -0.46 10.77 -11.21
N PHE A 238 -1.11 9.66 -11.57
CA PHE A 238 -1.26 9.18 -12.94
C PHE A 238 -2.69 9.37 -13.44
N ASP A 239 -2.85 9.70 -14.71
CA ASP A 239 -4.14 9.59 -15.43
C ASP A 239 -4.31 8.12 -15.89
N ASN A 240 -5.34 7.44 -15.41
CA ASN A 240 -5.53 6.01 -15.68
C ASN A 240 -5.89 5.73 -17.15
N ALA A 241 -6.46 6.69 -17.87
CA ALA A 241 -6.79 6.49 -19.28
C ALA A 241 -5.53 6.46 -20.15
N THR A 242 -4.59 7.37 -19.89
CA THR A 242 -3.35 7.48 -20.67
C THR A 242 -2.18 6.68 -20.09
N GLY A 243 -2.14 6.50 -18.76
CA GLY A 243 -1.00 5.94 -18.03
C GLY A 243 0.14 6.94 -17.84
N GLU A 244 -0.09 8.23 -18.12
CA GLU A 244 0.91 9.28 -17.96
C GLU A 244 0.87 9.90 -16.56
N ALA A 245 2.04 10.25 -16.02
CA ALA A 245 2.13 11.02 -14.79
C ALA A 245 1.70 12.47 -15.08
N VAL A 246 0.75 12.99 -14.29
CA VAL A 246 0.18 14.34 -14.46
C VAL A 246 0.64 15.31 -13.38
N ALA A 247 1.15 14.83 -12.25
CA ALA A 247 1.74 15.66 -11.19
C ALA A 247 2.56 14.79 -10.23
N GLN A 248 3.47 15.42 -9.47
CA GLN A 248 4.14 14.83 -8.32
C GLN A 248 3.96 15.72 -7.10
N TYR A 249 3.85 15.12 -5.90
CA TYR A 249 3.70 15.83 -4.64
C TYR A 249 4.72 15.36 -3.62
N ALA A 250 5.17 16.30 -2.77
CA ALA A 250 6.11 16.00 -1.70
C ALA A 250 5.35 15.63 -0.42
N TYR A 251 5.63 14.46 0.15
CA TYR A 251 5.13 14.00 1.44
C TYR A 251 6.25 14.01 2.46
N LYS A 252 6.05 14.68 3.61
CA LYS A 252 7.03 14.71 4.69
C LYS A 252 6.86 13.50 5.60
N MET A 253 7.82 12.60 5.56
CA MET A 253 7.86 11.41 6.41
C MET A 253 8.23 11.76 7.87
N GLU A 254 7.94 10.84 8.80
CA GLU A 254 8.43 10.90 10.18
C GLU A 254 9.97 10.94 10.22
N GLY A 255 10.54 11.37 11.35
CA GLY A 255 11.99 11.44 11.52
C GLY A 255 12.68 10.08 11.44
N SER A 256 13.98 10.04 11.13
CA SER A 256 14.76 8.80 10.97
C SER A 256 14.77 7.90 12.22
N SER A 257 14.61 8.47 13.42
CA SER A 257 14.49 7.70 14.67
C SER A 257 13.18 6.91 14.76
N GLN A 258 12.17 7.28 13.98
CA GLN A 258 10.86 6.61 13.94
C GLN A 258 10.75 5.61 12.77
N GLY A 259 11.76 5.57 11.89
CA GLY A 259 11.73 4.84 10.63
C GLY A 259 11.15 5.68 9.48
N ARG A 260 11.59 5.41 8.27
CA ARG A 260 11.18 6.13 7.07
C ARG A 260 10.87 5.11 5.98
N GLY A 261 9.74 4.46 6.10
CA GLY A 261 9.21 3.57 5.09
C GLY A 261 7.71 3.79 4.95
N ILE A 262 7.25 4.04 3.73
CA ILE A 262 5.84 4.00 3.38
C ILE A 262 5.52 2.57 2.97
N SER A 263 4.35 2.05 3.34
CA SER A 263 3.95 0.70 2.95
C SER A 263 2.57 0.66 2.30
N ALA A 264 1.65 1.53 2.66
CA ALA A 264 0.32 1.54 2.05
C ALA A 264 -0.19 2.96 1.82
N LEU A 265 -1.05 3.10 0.83
CA LEU A 265 -1.75 4.33 0.49
C LEU A 265 -3.22 4.03 0.17
N VAL A 266 -4.14 4.74 0.80
CA VAL A 266 -5.58 4.58 0.57
C VAL A 266 -6.20 5.92 0.25
N ALA A 267 -6.93 6.03 -0.87
CA ALA A 267 -7.65 7.25 -1.21
C ALA A 267 -9.00 7.30 -0.49
N LEU A 268 -9.27 8.44 0.14
CA LEU A 268 -10.58 8.81 0.67
C LEU A 268 -11.37 9.64 -0.37
N SER A 269 -10.62 10.41 -1.14
CA SER A 269 -11.11 11.20 -2.27
C SER A 269 -9.99 11.33 -3.32
N ASP A 270 -10.13 12.20 -4.29
CA ASP A 270 -9.06 12.57 -5.22
C ASP A 270 -8.00 13.51 -4.60
N GLN A 271 -8.20 13.92 -3.35
CA GLN A 271 -7.29 14.82 -2.62
C GLN A 271 -6.90 14.34 -1.23
N ASP A 272 -7.71 13.52 -0.57
CA ASP A 272 -7.49 13.10 0.82
C ASP A 272 -7.16 11.61 0.91
N PHE A 273 -6.18 11.27 1.76
CA PHE A 273 -5.60 9.93 1.79
C PHE A 273 -5.29 9.48 3.23
N LEU A 274 -5.26 8.16 3.40
CA LEU A 274 -4.56 7.51 4.49
C LEU A 274 -3.24 6.94 3.99
N VAL A 275 -2.21 6.96 4.84
CA VAL A 275 -0.89 6.42 4.54
C VAL A 275 -0.34 5.66 5.74
N LEU A 276 0.26 4.50 5.51
CA LEU A 276 0.95 3.72 6.53
C LEU A 276 2.46 4.00 6.46
N GLU A 277 3.00 4.52 7.58
CA GLU A 277 4.44 4.67 7.79
C GLU A 277 4.93 3.64 8.80
N ARG A 278 6.05 2.99 8.51
CA ARG A 278 6.67 2.00 9.40
C ARG A 278 8.19 2.07 9.45
N ASN A 279 8.75 1.51 10.52
CA ASN A 279 10.14 1.09 10.59
C ASN A 279 10.26 -0.44 10.42
N ASN A 280 11.50 -0.94 10.21
CA ASN A 280 11.80 -2.37 10.06
C ASN A 280 12.09 -3.01 11.43
N ARG A 281 11.14 -2.88 12.37
CA ARG A 281 11.27 -3.40 13.74
C ARG A 281 10.00 -4.10 14.17
N GLY A 282 10.13 -5.14 14.97
CA GLY A 282 9.04 -5.99 15.38
C GLY A 282 9.33 -7.46 15.10
N VAL A 283 8.35 -8.33 15.18
CA VAL A 283 8.51 -9.76 14.87
C VAL A 283 8.47 -9.96 13.37
N GLY A 284 9.61 -10.28 12.80
CA GLY A 284 9.85 -10.59 11.40
C GLY A 284 10.99 -11.59 11.28
N VAL A 285 11.37 -11.92 10.04
CA VAL A 285 12.34 -13.00 9.78
C VAL A 285 13.75 -12.70 10.27
N ASP A 286 14.19 -11.45 10.21
CA ASP A 286 15.55 -11.04 10.62
C ASP A 286 15.63 -9.65 11.28
N SER A 287 14.50 -9.06 11.63
CA SER A 287 14.38 -7.70 12.17
C SER A 287 14.76 -7.56 13.63
N ASP A 288 15.02 -6.31 14.07
CA ASP A 288 15.14 -5.97 15.49
C ASP A 288 13.76 -5.97 16.16
N LEU A 289 13.61 -6.74 17.23
CA LEU A 289 12.35 -6.86 17.99
C LEU A 289 11.97 -5.59 18.77
N ALA A 290 12.92 -4.66 18.99
CA ALA A 290 12.72 -3.50 19.85
C ALA A 290 12.12 -2.30 19.11
N ASN A 291 11.29 -1.54 19.81
CA ASN A 291 10.77 -0.23 19.37
C ASN A 291 10.10 -0.23 17.99
N PRO A 292 9.09 -1.09 17.75
CA PRO A 292 8.29 -1.03 16.53
C PRO A 292 7.57 0.33 16.46
N ASN A 293 7.48 0.90 15.25
CA ASN A 293 6.73 2.12 14.96
C ASN A 293 5.94 1.89 13.67
N LYS A 294 4.61 1.82 13.79
CA LYS A 294 3.68 1.40 12.73
C LYS A 294 2.45 2.30 12.79
N LYS A 295 2.44 3.38 12.01
CA LYS A 295 1.46 4.44 12.16
C LYS A 295 0.73 4.73 10.88
N VAL A 296 -0.59 4.87 10.98
CA VAL A 296 -1.43 5.38 9.90
C VAL A 296 -1.66 6.87 10.12
N PHE A 297 -1.37 7.68 9.11
CA PHE A 297 -1.65 9.12 9.08
C PHE A 297 -2.67 9.43 8.00
N SER A 298 -3.36 10.56 8.15
CA SER A 298 -4.12 11.17 7.06
C SER A 298 -3.39 12.39 6.52
N PHE A 299 -3.57 12.66 5.22
CA PHE A 299 -3.05 13.86 4.58
C PHE A 299 -3.95 14.31 3.43
N SER A 300 -3.77 15.59 3.00
CA SER A 300 -4.48 16.16 1.86
C SER A 300 -3.50 16.76 0.86
N LEU A 301 -3.80 16.59 -0.43
CA LEU A 301 -3.09 17.25 -1.54
C LEU A 301 -3.52 18.71 -1.72
N ALA A 302 -4.58 19.15 -1.03
CA ALA A 302 -5.12 20.51 -1.19
C ALA A 302 -4.06 21.56 -0.87
N GLY A 303 -3.75 22.41 -1.85
CA GLY A 303 -2.75 23.47 -1.74
C GLY A 303 -1.29 22.98 -1.86
N ALA A 304 -1.03 21.69 -2.07
CA ALA A 304 0.31 21.19 -2.31
C ALA A 304 0.85 21.63 -3.68
N THR A 305 2.14 21.87 -3.74
CA THR A 305 2.83 22.24 -4.99
C THR A 305 3.07 20.99 -5.85
N ASP A 306 2.83 21.08 -7.16
CA ASP A 306 3.36 20.10 -8.09
C ASP A 306 4.89 20.22 -8.15
N VAL A 307 5.57 19.16 -7.70
CA VAL A 307 7.03 19.10 -7.57
C VAL A 307 7.70 18.27 -8.67
N THR A 308 7.00 18.04 -9.79
CA THR A 308 7.52 17.23 -10.91
C THR A 308 8.92 17.66 -11.35
N ASN A 309 9.19 18.98 -11.37
CA ASN A 309 10.45 19.54 -11.80
C ASN A 309 11.23 20.21 -10.66
N ILE A 310 11.00 19.82 -9.40
CA ILE A 310 11.66 20.37 -8.22
C ILE A 310 12.49 19.26 -7.57
N ASP A 311 13.76 19.51 -7.35
CA ASP A 311 14.62 18.73 -6.47
C ASP A 311 14.27 19.08 -5.01
N LEU A 312 13.75 18.13 -4.25
CA LEU A 312 13.22 18.35 -2.91
C LEU A 312 14.31 18.59 -1.86
N ASP A 313 15.56 18.25 -2.15
CA ASP A 313 16.71 18.45 -1.26
C ASP A 313 17.57 19.67 -1.66
N SER A 314 17.22 20.35 -2.74
CA SER A 314 17.97 21.50 -3.22
C SER A 314 17.88 22.67 -2.24
N ALA A 315 19.04 23.26 -1.91
CA ALA A 315 19.10 24.44 -1.07
C ALA A 315 18.31 25.62 -1.69
N GLY A 316 17.22 25.98 -1.06
CA GLY A 316 16.32 27.04 -1.55
C GLY A 316 15.15 26.59 -2.39
N ALA A 317 14.93 25.28 -2.52
CA ALA A 317 13.69 24.75 -3.11
C ALA A 317 12.46 25.34 -2.43
N LYS A 318 11.51 25.82 -3.23
CA LYS A 318 10.27 26.44 -2.72
C LYS A 318 9.10 25.57 -3.17
N PHE A 319 8.51 24.86 -2.23
CA PHE A 319 7.29 24.10 -2.45
C PHE A 319 6.47 23.99 -1.16
N VAL A 320 5.20 23.72 -1.31
CA VAL A 320 4.29 23.36 -0.22
C VAL A 320 4.11 21.84 -0.29
N ALA A 321 4.58 21.12 0.72
CA ALA A 321 4.33 19.70 0.86
C ALA A 321 2.84 19.42 1.12
N VAL A 322 2.41 18.19 0.95
CA VAL A 322 1.04 17.77 1.30
C VAL A 322 0.76 18.07 2.77
N ASN A 323 -0.49 18.40 3.07
CA ASN A 323 -0.90 18.74 4.42
C ASN A 323 -1.18 17.45 5.22
N LYS A 324 -0.14 16.96 5.93
CA LYS A 324 -0.19 15.75 6.77
C LYS A 324 -0.65 16.09 8.18
N ASN A 325 -1.55 15.29 8.75
CA ASN A 325 -1.86 15.33 10.17
C ASN A 325 -0.62 15.00 11.01
N THR A 326 -0.35 15.79 12.03
CA THR A 326 0.82 15.58 12.91
C THR A 326 0.64 14.43 13.90
N SER A 327 -0.61 14.07 14.21
CA SER A 327 -0.94 12.93 15.06
C SER A 327 -1.35 11.74 14.22
N ALA A 328 -0.82 10.56 14.55
CA ALA A 328 -1.25 9.32 13.91
C ALA A 328 -2.72 9.05 14.20
N LEU A 329 -3.43 8.61 13.18
CA LEU A 329 -4.82 8.17 13.27
C LEU A 329 -4.92 6.79 13.96
N ILE A 330 -4.00 5.89 13.63
CA ILE A 330 -3.86 4.55 14.22
C ILE A 330 -2.39 4.30 14.53
N ASP A 331 -2.11 3.73 15.69
CA ASP A 331 -0.84 3.09 16.02
C ASP A 331 -1.06 1.57 16.04
N LEU A 332 -0.64 0.87 14.98
CA LEU A 332 -0.82 -0.57 14.85
C LEU A 332 0.03 -1.34 15.88
N ALA A 333 1.13 -0.75 16.36
CA ALA A 333 1.97 -1.37 17.38
C ALA A 333 1.38 -1.28 18.80
N ALA A 334 0.35 -0.45 19.01
CA ALA A 334 -0.31 -0.32 20.30
C ALA A 334 -1.24 -1.51 20.63
N ASN A 335 -1.71 -2.24 19.61
CA ASN A 335 -2.56 -3.42 19.78
C ASN A 335 -1.76 -4.67 19.41
N THR A 336 -1.53 -5.56 20.33
CA THR A 336 -0.67 -6.74 20.13
C THR A 336 -1.32 -8.00 20.73
N PRO A 337 -2.50 -8.43 20.26
CA PRO A 337 -3.18 -9.60 20.80
C PRO A 337 -2.47 -10.92 20.45
N PHE A 338 -1.54 -10.89 19.49
CA PHE A 338 -0.79 -12.06 19.02
C PHE A 338 0.71 -11.93 19.34
N LEU A 339 1.50 -12.91 18.95
CA LEU A 339 2.97 -12.92 19.06
C LEU A 339 3.49 -12.58 20.46
N GLY A 340 2.80 -13.06 21.50
CA GLY A 340 3.21 -12.81 22.90
C GLY A 340 3.22 -11.33 23.29
N GLY A 341 2.33 -10.53 22.72
CA GLY A 341 2.24 -9.10 23.00
C GLY A 341 3.23 -8.24 22.20
N ARG A 342 3.72 -8.74 21.07
CA ARG A 342 4.65 -8.01 20.21
C ARG A 342 4.02 -7.62 18.88
N SER A 343 4.44 -6.48 18.33
CA SER A 343 4.02 -6.06 17.00
C SER A 343 4.76 -6.87 15.93
N PRO A 344 4.09 -7.28 14.85
CA PRO A 344 4.76 -7.68 13.62
C PRO A 344 5.70 -6.61 13.09
N GLU A 345 6.68 -7.01 12.29
CA GLU A 345 7.60 -6.10 11.60
C GLU A 345 6.93 -5.38 10.45
N LYS A 346 6.39 -6.14 9.50
CA LYS A 346 5.87 -5.64 8.23
C LYS A 346 4.35 -5.51 8.27
N TRP A 347 3.86 -4.35 8.71
CA TRP A 347 2.51 -3.91 8.44
C TRP A 347 2.53 -3.22 7.09
N GLU A 348 1.87 -3.79 6.08
CA GLU A 348 1.95 -3.31 4.70
C GLU A 348 0.57 -3.14 4.05
N GLY A 349 -0.38 -4.05 4.31
CA GLY A 349 -1.73 -3.92 3.80
C GLY A 349 -2.59 -2.93 4.60
N LEU A 350 -3.33 -2.05 3.92
CA LEU A 350 -4.32 -1.16 4.52
C LEU A 350 -5.50 -0.95 3.57
N ALA A 351 -6.72 -1.24 4.02
CA ALA A 351 -7.92 -1.05 3.22
C ALA A 351 -9.06 -0.42 4.02
N ILE A 352 -9.91 0.33 3.33
CA ILE A 352 -11.25 0.65 3.83
C ILE A 352 -12.18 -0.47 3.37
N GLY A 353 -12.77 -1.16 4.31
CA GLY A 353 -13.71 -2.25 4.08
C GLY A 353 -15.16 -1.77 3.92
N PRO A 354 -16.13 -2.67 4.11
CA PRO A 354 -17.54 -2.35 3.92
C PRO A 354 -18.04 -1.30 4.92
N GLN A 355 -19.03 -0.53 4.49
CA GLN A 355 -19.81 0.31 5.39
C GLN A 355 -20.65 -0.56 6.32
N LEU A 356 -20.64 -0.22 7.62
CA LEU A 356 -21.38 -0.92 8.64
C LEU A 356 -22.81 -0.39 8.76
N ALA A 357 -23.66 -1.12 9.49
CA ALA A 357 -25.09 -0.80 9.62
C ALA A 357 -25.39 0.57 10.24
N ASP A 358 -24.47 1.13 11.01
CA ASP A 358 -24.59 2.46 11.62
C ASP A 358 -23.97 3.59 10.76
N GLY A 359 -23.54 3.28 9.53
CA GLY A 359 -22.94 4.24 8.59
C GLY A 359 -21.45 4.47 8.79
N THR A 360 -20.83 3.86 9.79
CA THR A 360 -19.36 3.84 9.95
C THR A 360 -18.71 2.88 8.94
N TYR A 361 -17.38 2.91 8.84
CA TYR A 361 -16.61 2.00 7.98
C TYR A 361 -15.72 1.10 8.81
N MET A 362 -15.55 -0.12 8.35
CA MET A 362 -14.50 -1.01 8.80
C MET A 362 -13.19 -0.63 8.07
N LEU A 363 -12.07 -0.65 8.80
CA LEU A 363 -10.73 -0.59 8.21
C LEU A 363 -10.01 -1.90 8.51
N LEU A 364 -9.25 -2.39 7.54
CA LEU A 364 -8.45 -3.60 7.66
C LEU A 364 -6.98 -3.24 7.48
N ALA A 365 -6.14 -3.66 8.43
CA ALA A 365 -4.68 -3.65 8.27
C ALA A 365 -4.16 -5.08 8.25
N GLY A 366 -3.15 -5.34 7.43
CA GLY A 366 -2.56 -6.67 7.27
C GLY A 366 -1.04 -6.63 7.24
N THR A 367 -0.44 -7.79 7.49
CA THR A 367 1.02 -7.95 7.47
C THR A 367 1.49 -8.71 6.25
N ASP A 368 2.66 -8.36 5.72
CA ASP A 368 3.54 -9.29 5.04
C ASP A 368 4.34 -10.06 6.09
N ASN A 369 4.43 -11.37 5.97
CA ASN A 369 5.19 -12.24 6.87
C ASN A 369 6.47 -12.81 6.24
N ASP A 370 6.89 -12.27 5.06
CA ASP A 370 8.01 -12.79 4.27
C ASP A 370 7.92 -14.33 4.06
N TYR A 371 6.72 -14.89 3.92
CA TYR A 371 6.49 -16.35 3.88
C TYR A 371 7.05 -17.09 5.11
N SER A 372 7.44 -16.39 6.17
CA SER A 372 8.22 -16.91 7.30
C SER A 372 9.58 -17.50 6.88
N ILE A 373 10.18 -16.96 5.80
CA ILE A 373 11.43 -17.47 5.21
C ILE A 373 12.49 -16.39 5.18
N THR A 374 13.72 -16.71 5.63
CA THR A 374 14.83 -15.79 5.53
C THR A 374 15.34 -15.68 4.09
N GLN A 375 15.71 -14.46 3.72
CA GLN A 375 16.29 -14.11 2.43
C GLN A 375 17.80 -13.91 2.63
N ASN A 376 18.61 -14.94 2.47
CA ASN A 376 20.05 -14.83 2.74
C ASN A 376 20.90 -14.53 1.49
N GLY A 377 20.27 -14.14 0.39
CA GLY A 377 20.97 -13.81 -0.86
C GLY A 377 21.66 -14.98 -1.54
N THR A 378 21.54 -16.20 -1.01
CA THR A 378 22.02 -17.45 -1.57
C THR A 378 20.83 -18.34 -1.93
N ALA A 379 21.07 -19.42 -2.69
CA ALA A 379 20.03 -20.37 -3.04
C ALA A 379 19.45 -21.13 -1.84
N ASN A 380 20.06 -21.01 -0.66
CA ASN A 380 19.61 -21.70 0.54
C ASN A 380 18.65 -20.81 1.32
N GLN A 381 17.44 -21.28 1.51
CA GLN A 381 16.43 -20.64 2.32
C GLN A 381 16.21 -21.41 3.62
N PHE A 382 15.88 -20.66 4.68
CA PHE A 382 15.57 -21.22 5.98
C PHE A 382 14.21 -20.69 6.45
N GLU A 383 13.42 -21.55 7.05
CA GLU A 383 12.18 -21.15 7.67
C GLU A 383 12.45 -20.55 9.04
N VAL A 384 11.81 -19.43 9.35
CA VAL A 384 11.91 -18.74 10.62
C VAL A 384 10.74 -19.11 11.51
N TYR A 385 11.07 -19.52 12.71
CA TYR A 385 10.09 -19.81 13.76
C TYR A 385 10.26 -18.84 14.92
N PHE A 386 9.14 -18.42 15.47
CA PHE A 386 9.06 -17.52 16.62
C PHE A 386 8.37 -18.23 17.79
N ASN A 387 8.89 -18.05 19.00
CA ASN A 387 8.26 -18.53 20.23
C ASN A 387 7.65 -17.33 20.98
N PRO A 388 6.30 -17.20 21.01
CA PRO A 388 5.62 -16.07 21.65
C PRO A 388 5.90 -15.97 23.17
N ALA A 389 6.10 -17.10 23.85
CA ALA A 389 6.32 -17.13 25.29
C ALA A 389 7.73 -16.64 25.71
N THR A 390 8.75 -16.93 24.90
CA THR A 390 10.14 -16.57 25.19
C THR A 390 10.65 -15.41 24.36
N SER A 391 9.93 -15.03 23.31
CA SER A 391 10.35 -14.05 22.29
C SER A 391 11.62 -14.45 21.53
N GLN A 392 11.93 -15.72 21.49
CA GLN A 392 13.06 -16.26 20.73
C GLN A 392 12.67 -16.51 19.29
N ARG A 393 13.63 -16.35 18.39
CA ARG A 393 13.53 -16.75 16.98
C ARG A 393 14.63 -17.73 16.64
N ILE A 394 14.28 -18.68 15.78
CA ILE A 394 15.24 -19.63 15.20
C ILE A 394 14.99 -19.72 13.70
N SER A 395 16.04 -19.97 12.91
CA SER A 395 15.93 -20.32 11.50
C SER A 395 16.37 -21.76 11.33
N CYS A 396 15.56 -22.57 10.62
CA CYS A 396 15.76 -23.99 10.42
C CYS A 396 15.62 -24.37 8.96
N ASP A 397 15.95 -25.60 8.60
CA ASP A 397 15.61 -26.15 7.27
C ASP A 397 14.09 -26.11 7.07
N ILE A 398 13.64 -25.70 5.87
CA ILE A 398 12.21 -25.47 5.58
C ILE A 398 11.35 -26.67 5.92
N GLY A 399 10.25 -26.43 6.64
CA GLY A 399 9.28 -27.45 7.03
C GLY A 399 9.75 -28.38 8.14
N THR A 400 10.89 -28.11 8.78
CA THR A 400 11.46 -28.97 9.83
C THR A 400 12.08 -28.13 10.94
N PHE A 401 12.45 -28.80 12.06
CA PHE A 401 13.30 -28.22 13.10
C PHE A 401 14.73 -28.79 13.04
N ASN A 402 15.24 -29.02 11.82
CA ASN A 402 16.63 -29.46 11.63
C ASN A 402 17.56 -28.27 11.38
N SER A 403 18.84 -28.43 11.68
CA SER A 403 19.89 -27.44 11.40
C SER A 403 19.59 -26.04 11.93
N CYS A 404 18.85 -25.94 13.03
CA CYS A 404 18.39 -24.65 13.54
C CYS A 404 19.52 -23.78 14.06
N THR A 405 19.42 -22.47 13.80
CA THR A 405 20.29 -21.44 14.38
C THR A 405 19.46 -20.37 15.08
N SER A 406 20.01 -19.80 16.16
CA SER A 406 19.35 -18.73 16.90
C SER A 406 19.42 -17.41 16.14
N ILE A 407 18.32 -16.69 16.04
CA ILE A 407 18.27 -15.32 15.49
C ILE A 407 18.33 -14.33 16.67
N PRO A 408 19.30 -13.39 16.68
CA PRO A 408 19.42 -12.40 17.74
C PRO A 408 18.19 -11.51 17.88
N ALA A 409 17.87 -11.05 19.09
CA ALA A 409 16.77 -10.13 19.34
C ALA A 409 16.95 -8.79 18.59
N GLY A 410 18.19 -8.33 18.41
CA GLY A 410 18.54 -7.12 17.65
C GLY A 410 18.50 -7.29 16.14
N GLY A 411 18.15 -8.46 15.65
CA GLY A 411 18.05 -8.75 14.22
C GLY A 411 19.30 -9.35 13.59
N GLY A 412 19.19 -9.63 12.30
CA GLY A 412 20.20 -10.30 11.49
C GLY A 412 20.16 -11.82 11.63
N LEU A 413 20.70 -12.50 10.60
CA LEU A 413 20.76 -13.97 10.60
C LEU A 413 21.76 -14.47 11.64
N GLY A 414 21.32 -15.44 12.44
CA GLY A 414 22.18 -16.07 13.44
C GLY A 414 23.09 -17.13 12.82
N SER A 415 24.26 -17.30 13.42
CA SER A 415 25.19 -18.40 13.09
C SER A 415 25.38 -19.39 14.25
N THR A 416 24.79 -19.13 15.42
CA THR A 416 24.91 -20.00 16.59
C THR A 416 23.89 -21.13 16.49
N PRO A 417 24.32 -22.41 16.51
CA PRO A 417 23.40 -23.53 16.53
C PRO A 417 22.43 -23.45 17.72
N TYR A 418 21.16 -23.69 17.44
CA TYR A 418 20.14 -23.78 18.47
C TYR A 418 20.02 -25.23 18.94
N THR A 419 20.20 -25.45 20.23
CA THR A 419 20.18 -26.80 20.85
C THR A 419 19.09 -26.95 21.91
N GLY A 420 18.22 -25.95 22.05
CA GLY A 420 17.10 -25.96 22.99
C GLY A 420 15.89 -26.78 22.49
N SER A 421 14.83 -26.88 23.32
CA SER A 421 13.55 -27.41 22.89
C SER A 421 12.92 -26.52 21.82
N THR A 422 12.29 -27.12 20.81
CA THR A 422 11.51 -26.43 19.79
C THR A 422 10.03 -26.31 20.14
N ASP A 423 9.64 -26.71 21.35
CA ASP A 423 8.25 -26.58 21.82
C ASP A 423 7.83 -25.11 21.88
N GLY A 424 6.64 -24.82 21.38
CA GLY A 424 6.08 -23.46 21.34
C GLY A 424 6.64 -22.55 20.25
N PHE A 425 7.54 -23.07 19.39
CA PHE A 425 7.93 -22.34 18.18
C PHE A 425 6.93 -22.60 17.05
N GLU A 426 6.52 -21.54 16.42
CA GLU A 426 5.61 -21.54 15.24
C GLU A 426 6.17 -20.65 14.14
N ALA A 427 5.91 -21.00 12.88
CA ALA A 427 6.25 -20.14 11.76
C ALA A 427 5.46 -18.82 11.88
N ILE A 428 6.08 -17.70 11.47
CA ILE A 428 5.49 -16.37 11.64
C ILE A 428 4.19 -16.27 10.84
N PRO A 429 3.03 -16.09 11.52
CA PRO A 429 1.74 -16.05 10.86
C PRO A 429 1.51 -14.73 10.10
N GLY A 430 0.57 -14.74 9.15
CA GLY A 430 -0.06 -13.52 8.67
C GLY A 430 -1.04 -13.00 9.72
N ILE A 431 -1.11 -11.68 9.87
CA ILE A 431 -1.99 -11.04 10.87
C ILE A 431 -2.86 -10.00 10.18
N LEU A 432 -4.15 -10.02 10.51
CA LEU A 432 -5.12 -9.01 10.11
C LEU A 432 -5.69 -8.32 11.35
N TYR A 433 -5.80 -6.98 11.33
CA TYR A 433 -6.46 -6.19 12.35
C TYR A 433 -7.63 -5.41 11.77
N ALA A 434 -8.79 -5.54 12.41
CA ALA A 434 -9.98 -4.78 12.10
C ALA A 434 -10.13 -3.58 13.05
N TYR A 435 -10.42 -2.43 12.45
CA TYR A 435 -10.77 -1.20 13.15
C TYR A 435 -12.13 -0.71 12.66
N LYS A 436 -12.83 0.03 13.51
CA LYS A 436 -14.08 0.69 13.18
C LYS A 436 -13.86 2.21 13.21
N SER A 437 -14.21 2.90 12.10
CA SER A 437 -14.22 4.36 12.05
C SER A 437 -15.30 4.95 12.95
N THR A 438 -15.26 6.27 13.16
CA THR A 438 -16.39 6.98 13.76
C THR A 438 -17.37 7.45 12.69
N ALA A 439 -18.60 7.79 13.09
CA ALA A 439 -19.61 8.24 12.16
C ALA A 439 -19.18 9.56 11.48
N GLY A 440 -19.23 9.60 10.16
CA GLY A 440 -18.89 10.79 9.37
C GLY A 440 -17.41 10.95 9.02
N ASP A 441 -16.52 10.02 9.42
CA ASP A 441 -15.09 10.12 9.12
C ASP A 441 -14.77 10.03 7.61
N PHE A 442 -15.61 9.34 6.84
CA PHE A 442 -15.39 9.13 5.40
C PHE A 442 -16.62 9.54 4.57
N PRO A 443 -17.10 10.80 4.69
CA PRO A 443 -18.33 11.24 4.00
C PRO A 443 -18.22 11.18 2.48
N MET A 444 -17.00 11.19 1.93
CA MET A 444 -16.77 11.23 0.48
C MET A 444 -16.87 9.86 -0.19
N LEU A 445 -16.75 8.77 0.54
CA LEU A 445 -16.95 7.41 0.03
C LEU A 445 -18.42 7.12 -0.31
N VAL A 446 -19.36 7.92 0.21
CA VAL A 446 -20.83 7.79 0.00
C VAL A 446 -21.27 8.40 -1.33
N SER A 447 -20.44 9.20 -2.00
CA SER A 447 -20.86 10.13 -3.07
C SER A 447 -20.87 9.55 -4.48
N ALA A 448 -20.48 8.32 -4.71
CA ALA A 448 -20.27 7.77 -6.06
C ALA A 448 -21.27 6.70 -6.49
N VAL A 449 -22.53 6.76 -6.06
CA VAL A 449 -23.59 6.04 -6.77
C VAL A 449 -24.08 6.93 -7.92
N PRO A 450 -23.72 6.65 -9.19
CA PRO A 450 -24.34 7.35 -10.30
C PRO A 450 -25.85 7.10 -10.20
N LEU A 451 -26.64 8.16 -10.05
CA LEU A 451 -28.08 8.02 -10.18
C LEU A 451 -28.35 7.33 -11.52
N PRO A 452 -29.12 6.23 -11.54
CA PRO A 452 -29.41 5.55 -12.79
C PRO A 452 -29.90 6.58 -13.81
N ALA A 453 -29.37 6.52 -15.03
CA ALA A 453 -29.68 7.46 -16.11
C ALA A 453 -31.22 7.59 -16.38
N SER A 454 -32.01 6.68 -15.80
CA SER A 454 -33.49 6.70 -15.78
C SER A 454 -34.09 7.81 -14.89
N LEU A 455 -33.41 8.33 -13.90
CA LEU A 455 -33.96 9.38 -13.02
C LEU A 455 -34.15 10.74 -13.73
N PRO A 456 -33.18 11.25 -14.52
CA PRO A 456 -33.39 12.45 -15.33
C PRO A 456 -34.50 12.27 -16.40
N LEU A 457 -34.65 11.06 -16.96
CA LEU A 457 -35.72 10.73 -17.91
C LEU A 457 -37.10 10.71 -17.24
N LEU A 458 -37.20 10.23 -15.98
CA LEU A 458 -38.45 10.24 -15.22
C LEU A 458 -38.87 11.67 -14.87
N LEU A 459 -37.94 12.53 -14.44
CA LEU A 459 -38.22 13.93 -14.13
C LEU A 459 -38.59 14.74 -15.39
N SER A 460 -37.96 14.48 -16.50
CA SER A 460 -38.34 15.12 -17.79
C SER A 460 -39.68 14.62 -18.31
N GLY A 461 -40.04 13.35 -18.13
CA GLY A 461 -41.32 12.77 -18.46
C GLY A 461 -42.46 13.40 -17.64
N VAL A 462 -42.30 13.58 -16.35
CA VAL A 462 -43.31 14.21 -15.46
C VAL A 462 -43.48 15.69 -15.78
N ALA A 463 -42.42 16.41 -16.16
CA ALA A 463 -42.53 17.81 -16.60
C ALA A 463 -43.30 17.97 -17.94
N LEU A 464 -43.13 17.05 -18.89
CA LEU A 464 -43.87 17.04 -20.17
C LEU A 464 -45.37 16.71 -20.00
N PHE A 465 -45.68 15.79 -19.08
CA PHE A 465 -47.11 15.47 -18.77
C PHE A 465 -47.79 16.61 -18.01
N GLY A 466 -47.08 17.34 -17.16
CA GLY A 466 -47.61 18.50 -16.43
C GLY A 466 -47.97 19.67 -17.37
N ILE A 467 -47.24 19.87 -18.46
CA ILE A 467 -47.49 20.93 -19.46
C ILE A 467 -48.64 20.56 -20.43
N ALA A 468 -48.81 19.28 -20.75
CA ALA A 468 -49.88 18.81 -21.60
C ALA A 468 -51.27 18.89 -20.94
N SER A 469 -51.37 18.70 -19.61
CA SER A 469 -52.62 18.76 -18.87
C SER A 469 -53.15 20.19 -18.62
N SER A 470 -52.29 21.23 -18.72
CA SER A 470 -52.67 22.62 -18.50
C SER A 470 -53.29 23.32 -19.72
N ARG A 471 -53.27 22.71 -20.92
CA ARG A 471 -53.84 23.30 -22.16
C ARG A 471 -55.26 22.82 -22.53
N GLY A 472 -55.91 22.04 -21.67
CA GLY A 472 -57.21 21.40 -21.90
C GLY A 472 -58.40 22.02 -21.19
N ARG A 473 -58.38 23.32 -20.78
CA ARG A 473 -59.58 23.99 -20.25
C ARG A 473 -59.67 25.45 -20.70
N VAL A 474 -60.06 25.64 -21.96
CA VAL A 474 -60.80 26.82 -22.40
C VAL A 474 -61.80 26.36 -23.42
N ARG A 475 -63.01 26.03 -22.95
CA ARG A 475 -64.29 26.33 -23.49
C ARG A 475 -65.37 25.87 -22.51
#